data_0c3a71f4500956ecb50cde75688efd5d
#
_entry.id   0c3a71f4500956ecb50cde75688efd5d
#
_cell.length_a   1.000
_cell.length_b   1.000
_cell.length_c   1.000
_cell.angle_alpha   90.00
_cell.angle_beta   90.00
_cell.angle_gamma   90.00
#
_symmetry.space_group_name_H-M   'P 1'
#
loop_
_entity.id
_entity.type
_entity.pdbx_description
1 polymer ?
#
loop_
_entity_poly.entity_id
_entity_poly.type
_entity_poly.pdbx_seq_one_letter_code
_entity_poly.pdbx_strand_id
1 'polypeptide(L)'
;MKVLVTGVNGQLGFDVMKALKKKNVEAIGAGREEFDITDFEKTREFIQNSGADVVIHCAAYTAVDRAEDEKELCEKVNVAGTKNIATVCKEIGAKLVYISTDYVFSGTGEAFYEVDDTTNPLSQYGKTKLLGEELVKSILEKYFIVRITWVFGVNGNNFVKTMLRLGKERDSINVVADQYGSPTYTADIAPLLCDMIMTDKYGTYHVTNEGICSWAEFSEEIFRLVGYTTKVNHITTEEYPTKAVRPKNSRLSKEKLIECGFYKLPNWKDALVRYLDELKNEE
;
A
#
# COMPACT_ATOMS: atom_id res chain seq x y z
N MET A 1 -15.90 19.24 2.88
CA MET A 1 -15.46 17.99 2.22
C MET A 1 -15.48 16.88 3.25
N LYS A 2 -16.18 15.83 2.90
CA LYS A 2 -16.33 14.62 3.74
C LYS A 2 -15.64 13.43 3.05
N VAL A 3 -14.85 12.68 3.77
CA VAL A 3 -14.03 11.59 3.24
C VAL A 3 -14.52 10.25 3.79
N LEU A 4 -14.74 9.28 2.92
CA LEU A 4 -14.94 7.88 3.32
C LEU A 4 -13.62 7.13 3.13
N VAL A 5 -13.16 6.43 4.16
CA VAL A 5 -11.97 5.57 4.11
C VAL A 5 -12.40 4.12 4.28
N THR A 6 -12.12 3.28 3.28
CA THR A 6 -12.34 1.84 3.42
C THR A 6 -11.08 1.13 3.91
N GLY A 7 -11.24 -0.03 4.57
CA GLY A 7 -10.10 -0.80 5.05
C GLY A 7 -9.39 -0.16 6.25
N VAL A 8 -10.13 0.54 7.11
CA VAL A 8 -9.59 1.26 8.28
C VAL A 8 -8.93 0.35 9.32
N ASN A 9 -9.24 -0.94 9.32
CA ASN A 9 -8.62 -1.93 10.20
C ASN A 9 -7.23 -2.39 9.69
N GLY A 10 -6.83 -1.96 8.47
CA GLY A 10 -5.51 -2.19 7.89
C GLY A 10 -4.51 -1.09 8.26
N GLN A 11 -3.24 -1.28 7.89
CA GLN A 11 -2.15 -0.36 8.21
C GLN A 11 -2.41 1.06 7.67
N LEU A 12 -2.61 1.20 6.35
CA LEU A 12 -2.76 2.51 5.71
C LEU A 12 -4.09 3.19 6.06
N GLY A 13 -5.21 2.44 6.04
CA GLY A 13 -6.52 3.02 6.36
C GLY A 13 -6.58 3.59 7.78
N PHE A 14 -5.91 2.93 8.73
CA PHE A 14 -5.76 3.41 10.11
C PHE A 14 -5.04 4.77 10.16
N ASP A 15 -3.87 4.87 9.51
CA ASP A 15 -3.09 6.11 9.52
C ASP A 15 -3.76 7.24 8.70
N VAL A 16 -4.49 6.90 7.64
CA VAL A 16 -5.31 7.88 6.90
C VAL A 16 -6.37 8.50 7.80
N MET A 17 -7.07 7.69 8.62
CA MET A 17 -8.04 8.22 9.59
C MET A 17 -7.37 9.13 10.62
N LYS A 18 -6.17 8.76 11.13
CA LYS A 18 -5.37 9.63 12.03
C LYS A 18 -5.00 10.95 11.36
N ALA A 19 -4.54 10.90 10.11
CA ALA A 19 -4.12 12.08 9.35
C ALA A 19 -5.29 13.02 9.04
N LEU A 20 -6.45 12.50 8.61
CA LEU A 20 -7.67 13.27 8.38
C LEU A 20 -8.14 13.97 9.65
N LYS A 21 -8.16 13.26 10.79
CA LYS A 21 -8.50 13.84 12.09
C LYS A 21 -7.55 14.97 12.47
N LYS A 22 -6.23 14.80 12.29
CA LYS A 22 -5.22 15.83 12.58
C LYS A 22 -5.39 17.07 11.71
N LYS A 23 -5.87 16.90 10.46
CA LYS A 23 -6.16 18.01 9.53
C LYS A 23 -7.56 18.59 9.70
N ASN A 24 -8.35 18.14 10.69
CA ASN A 24 -9.74 18.53 10.94
C ASN A 24 -10.64 18.32 9.70
N VAL A 25 -10.42 17.25 8.94
CA VAL A 25 -11.27 16.84 7.83
C VAL A 25 -12.30 15.84 8.34
N GLU A 26 -13.57 16.08 8.03
CA GLU A 26 -14.65 15.16 8.37
C GLU A 26 -14.44 13.82 7.63
N ALA A 27 -14.39 12.70 8.37
CA ALA A 27 -14.11 11.40 7.82
C ALA A 27 -14.98 10.30 8.46
N ILE A 28 -15.41 9.36 7.62
CA ILE A 28 -16.06 8.12 8.03
C ILE A 28 -15.10 6.98 7.71
N GLY A 29 -14.80 6.14 8.69
CA GLY A 29 -14.04 4.92 8.49
C GLY A 29 -14.96 3.73 8.33
N ALA A 30 -14.61 2.81 7.40
CA ALA A 30 -15.35 1.57 7.21
C ALA A 30 -14.40 0.38 7.00
N GLY A 31 -14.65 -0.69 7.74
CA GLY A 31 -14.05 -2.00 7.56
C GLY A 31 -15.03 -2.97 6.92
N ARG A 32 -14.72 -4.26 7.04
CA ARG A 32 -15.56 -5.33 6.48
C ARG A 32 -16.87 -5.54 7.27
N GLU A 33 -16.89 -5.10 8.53
CA GLU A 33 -18.06 -5.23 9.39
C GLU A 33 -19.15 -4.22 9.03
N GLU A 34 -18.77 -3.02 8.57
CA GLU A 34 -19.69 -1.98 8.17
C GLU A 34 -20.35 -2.27 6.83
N PHE A 35 -19.59 -2.74 5.84
CA PHE A 35 -20.15 -3.25 4.58
C PHE A 35 -19.15 -4.13 3.82
N ASP A 36 -19.68 -5.08 3.06
CA ASP A 36 -18.89 -5.90 2.14
C ASP A 36 -18.78 -5.21 0.77
N ILE A 37 -17.60 -4.74 0.42
CA ILE A 37 -17.33 -4.06 -0.86
C ILE A 37 -17.66 -4.93 -2.08
N THR A 38 -17.75 -6.26 -1.91
CA THR A 38 -18.06 -7.21 -2.97
C THR A 38 -19.56 -7.34 -3.26
N ASP A 39 -20.41 -6.78 -2.39
CA ASP A 39 -21.86 -6.66 -2.53
C ASP A 39 -22.17 -5.25 -3.07
N PHE A 40 -22.65 -5.16 -4.31
CA PHE A 40 -22.87 -3.88 -4.95
C PHE A 40 -23.92 -3.02 -4.25
N GLU A 41 -25.06 -3.61 -3.85
CA GLU A 41 -26.16 -2.87 -3.24
C GLU A 41 -25.75 -2.33 -1.86
N LYS A 42 -25.06 -3.12 -1.04
CA LYS A 42 -24.52 -2.66 0.24
C LYS A 42 -23.46 -1.57 0.05
N THR A 43 -22.59 -1.73 -0.94
CA THR A 43 -21.58 -0.70 -1.28
C THR A 43 -22.24 0.59 -1.68
N ARG A 44 -23.28 0.53 -2.53
CA ARG A 44 -24.03 1.68 -3.02
C ARG A 44 -24.74 2.39 -1.89
N GLU A 45 -25.52 1.65 -1.09
CA GLU A 45 -26.25 2.19 0.05
C GLU A 45 -25.30 2.88 1.05
N PHE A 46 -24.19 2.21 1.43
CA PHE A 46 -23.27 2.76 2.41
C PHE A 46 -22.58 4.04 1.91
N ILE A 47 -22.06 4.02 0.67
CA ILE A 47 -21.36 5.19 0.11
C ILE A 47 -22.32 6.37 -0.11
N GLN A 48 -23.51 6.13 -0.65
CA GLN A 48 -24.53 7.19 -0.84
C GLN A 48 -24.95 7.79 0.50
N ASN A 49 -25.25 6.98 1.50
CA ASN A 49 -25.65 7.44 2.84
C ASN A 49 -24.50 8.14 3.59
N SER A 50 -23.24 7.84 3.25
CA SER A 50 -22.09 8.52 3.84
C SER A 50 -22.04 10.00 3.48
N GLY A 51 -22.56 10.39 2.33
CA GLY A 51 -22.44 11.75 1.79
C GLY A 51 -21.01 12.16 1.49
N ALA A 52 -20.13 11.20 1.16
CA ALA A 52 -18.71 11.45 0.93
C ALA A 52 -18.47 12.19 -0.40
N ASP A 53 -17.63 13.22 -0.35
CA ASP A 53 -17.09 13.91 -1.54
C ASP A 53 -15.87 13.15 -2.11
N VAL A 54 -15.21 12.34 -1.26
CA VAL A 54 -13.99 11.59 -1.60
C VAL A 54 -14.06 10.21 -0.95
N VAL A 55 -13.67 9.17 -1.70
CA VAL A 55 -13.45 7.82 -1.16
C VAL A 55 -11.96 7.51 -1.24
N ILE A 56 -11.32 7.18 -0.10
CA ILE A 56 -9.96 6.63 -0.05
C ILE A 56 -10.07 5.11 0.14
N HIS A 57 -9.83 4.37 -0.94
CA HIS A 57 -10.03 2.94 -0.97
C HIS A 57 -8.76 2.18 -0.60
N CYS A 58 -8.60 1.87 0.71
CA CYS A 58 -7.49 1.09 1.25
C CYS A 58 -7.81 -0.40 1.42
N ALA A 59 -9.09 -0.80 1.32
CA ALA A 59 -9.47 -2.21 1.42
C ALA A 59 -8.96 -3.00 0.21
N ALA A 60 -8.28 -4.12 0.45
CA ALA A 60 -7.81 -5.02 -0.59
C ALA A 60 -7.54 -6.43 -0.01
N TYR A 61 -7.55 -7.43 -0.87
CA TYR A 61 -6.96 -8.73 -0.59
C TYR A 61 -5.44 -8.63 -0.80
N THR A 62 -4.65 -8.69 0.27
CA THR A 62 -3.19 -8.43 0.25
C THR A 62 -2.33 -9.64 0.61
N ALA A 63 -2.93 -10.80 0.85
CA ALA A 63 -2.20 -12.04 1.14
C ALA A 63 -1.62 -12.64 -0.15
N VAL A 64 -0.48 -12.09 -0.61
CA VAL A 64 0.12 -12.32 -1.94
C VAL A 64 0.27 -13.80 -2.28
N ASP A 65 0.85 -14.61 -1.37
CA ASP A 65 1.04 -16.05 -1.61
C ASP A 65 -0.29 -16.82 -1.60
N ARG A 66 -1.23 -16.46 -0.72
CA ARG A 66 -2.56 -17.09 -0.68
C ARG A 66 -3.41 -16.71 -1.88
N ALA A 67 -3.17 -15.57 -2.52
CA ALA A 67 -3.87 -15.17 -3.74
C ALA A 67 -3.67 -16.17 -4.88
N GLU A 68 -2.55 -16.91 -4.91
CA GLU A 68 -2.32 -17.95 -5.91
C GLU A 68 -3.25 -19.16 -5.72
N ASP A 69 -3.68 -19.45 -4.50
CA ASP A 69 -4.65 -20.51 -4.17
C ASP A 69 -6.09 -19.96 -4.16
N GLU A 70 -6.31 -18.75 -3.67
CA GLU A 70 -7.63 -18.14 -3.46
C GLU A 70 -7.97 -17.11 -4.57
N LYS A 71 -7.73 -17.48 -5.82
CA LYS A 71 -7.85 -16.57 -7.00
C LYS A 71 -9.21 -15.89 -7.08
N GLU A 72 -10.28 -16.65 -6.94
CA GLU A 72 -11.66 -16.13 -7.01
C GLU A 72 -11.95 -15.10 -5.92
N LEU A 73 -11.49 -15.36 -4.68
CA LEU A 73 -11.65 -14.42 -3.58
C LEU A 73 -10.82 -13.15 -3.81
N CYS A 74 -9.58 -13.31 -4.30
CA CYS A 74 -8.71 -12.19 -4.64
C CYS A 74 -9.35 -11.31 -5.74
N GLU A 75 -9.90 -11.91 -6.80
CA GLU A 75 -10.63 -11.19 -7.86
C GLU A 75 -11.91 -10.54 -7.33
N LYS A 76 -12.68 -11.26 -6.53
CA LYS A 76 -13.91 -10.72 -5.95
C LYS A 76 -13.64 -9.44 -5.15
N VAL A 77 -12.58 -9.43 -4.32
CA VAL A 77 -12.25 -8.26 -3.49
C VAL A 77 -11.58 -7.17 -4.30
N ASN A 78 -10.48 -7.49 -5.04
CA ASN A 78 -9.65 -6.47 -5.67
C ASN A 78 -10.23 -5.94 -6.99
N VAL A 79 -11.02 -6.73 -7.70
CA VAL A 79 -11.60 -6.33 -8.99
C VAL A 79 -13.06 -5.95 -8.84
N ALA A 80 -13.92 -6.88 -8.42
CA ALA A 80 -15.35 -6.60 -8.29
C ALA A 80 -15.63 -5.54 -7.21
N GLY A 81 -14.98 -5.63 -6.04
CA GLY A 81 -15.10 -4.64 -4.97
C GLY A 81 -14.65 -3.25 -5.43
N THR A 82 -13.51 -3.15 -6.11
CA THR A 82 -13.03 -1.86 -6.67
C THR A 82 -13.99 -1.31 -7.73
N LYS A 83 -14.54 -2.18 -8.61
CA LYS A 83 -15.55 -1.78 -9.60
C LYS A 83 -16.79 -1.20 -8.93
N ASN A 84 -17.29 -1.85 -7.88
CA ASN A 84 -18.45 -1.40 -7.13
C ASN A 84 -18.22 0.01 -6.57
N ILE A 85 -17.10 0.21 -5.88
CA ILE A 85 -16.75 1.52 -5.30
C ILE A 85 -16.60 2.58 -6.39
N ALA A 86 -15.87 2.30 -7.47
CA ALA A 86 -15.66 3.24 -8.57
C ALA A 86 -16.99 3.63 -9.24
N THR A 87 -17.90 2.66 -9.44
CA THR A 87 -19.22 2.89 -10.02
C THR A 87 -20.04 3.84 -9.14
N VAL A 88 -20.08 3.60 -7.84
CA VAL A 88 -20.83 4.47 -6.92
C VAL A 88 -20.19 5.85 -6.80
N CYS A 89 -18.85 5.95 -6.78
CA CYS A 89 -18.15 7.24 -6.83
C CYS A 89 -18.56 8.05 -8.08
N LYS A 90 -18.69 7.40 -9.24
CA LYS A 90 -19.19 8.05 -10.46
C LYS A 90 -20.63 8.55 -10.31
N GLU A 91 -21.51 7.73 -9.74
CA GLU A 91 -22.91 8.07 -9.53
C GLU A 91 -23.08 9.32 -8.66
N ILE A 92 -22.27 9.46 -7.60
CA ILE A 92 -22.36 10.60 -6.67
C ILE A 92 -21.40 11.75 -7.00
N GLY A 93 -20.57 11.61 -8.04
CA GLY A 93 -19.56 12.61 -8.43
C GLY A 93 -18.35 12.74 -7.51
N ALA A 94 -18.12 11.76 -6.63
CA ALA A 94 -17.01 11.74 -5.67
C ALA A 94 -15.66 11.46 -6.35
N LYS A 95 -14.57 11.97 -5.75
CA LYS A 95 -13.19 11.59 -6.08
C LYS A 95 -12.89 10.20 -5.52
N LEU A 96 -12.04 9.42 -6.21
CA LEU A 96 -11.55 8.14 -5.70
C LEU A 96 -10.02 8.14 -5.59
N VAL A 97 -9.49 7.80 -4.42
CA VAL A 97 -8.10 7.39 -4.24
C VAL A 97 -8.04 5.87 -4.18
N TYR A 98 -7.39 5.25 -5.15
CA TYR A 98 -7.20 3.81 -5.22
C TYR A 98 -5.76 3.45 -4.87
N ILE A 99 -5.56 2.64 -3.83
CA ILE A 99 -4.23 2.17 -3.44
C ILE A 99 -3.87 0.96 -4.27
N SER A 100 -2.78 1.08 -5.05
CA SER A 100 -2.21 0.04 -5.89
C SER A 100 -0.81 -0.36 -5.41
N THR A 101 -0.05 -1.07 -6.22
CA THR A 101 1.20 -1.75 -5.84
C THR A 101 2.22 -1.75 -6.98
N ASP A 102 3.50 -1.94 -6.65
CA ASP A 102 4.59 -2.27 -7.57
C ASP A 102 4.40 -3.62 -8.29
N TYR A 103 3.62 -4.54 -7.73
CA TYR A 103 3.33 -5.84 -8.35
C TYR A 103 2.58 -5.76 -9.69
N VAL A 104 2.16 -4.58 -10.11
CA VAL A 104 1.61 -4.36 -11.47
C VAL A 104 2.70 -4.43 -12.54
N PHE A 105 3.97 -4.30 -12.18
CA PHE A 105 5.12 -4.42 -13.08
C PHE A 105 5.69 -5.85 -13.11
N SER A 106 6.56 -6.12 -14.08
CA SER A 106 7.25 -7.42 -14.20
C SER A 106 8.26 -7.67 -13.08
N GLY A 107 8.72 -6.62 -12.42
CA GLY A 107 9.73 -6.71 -11.36
C GLY A 107 11.12 -7.10 -11.87
N THR A 108 11.42 -6.88 -13.16
CA THR A 108 12.71 -7.19 -13.79
C THR A 108 13.55 -5.92 -13.99
N GLY A 109 14.87 -6.12 -14.25
CA GLY A 109 15.80 -5.01 -14.46
C GLY A 109 16.22 -4.32 -13.17
N GLU A 110 16.90 -3.18 -13.29
CA GLU A 110 17.44 -2.40 -12.17
C GLU A 110 17.03 -0.93 -12.21
N ALA A 111 16.44 -0.48 -13.32
CA ALA A 111 15.94 0.89 -13.47
C ALA A 111 14.72 1.13 -12.58
N PHE A 112 14.45 2.39 -12.28
CA PHE A 112 13.21 2.79 -11.66
C PHE A 112 12.07 2.68 -12.68
N TYR A 113 10.94 2.13 -12.26
CA TYR A 113 9.72 2.15 -13.05
C TYR A 113 9.10 3.55 -13.02
N GLU A 114 8.81 4.08 -14.18
CA GLU A 114 7.97 5.27 -14.33
C GLU A 114 6.48 4.91 -14.27
N VAL A 115 5.62 5.91 -14.02
CA VAL A 115 4.17 5.67 -13.88
C VAL A 115 3.53 5.13 -15.15
N ASP A 116 4.10 5.47 -16.30
CA ASP A 116 3.62 5.12 -17.64
C ASP A 116 4.35 3.91 -18.25
N ASP A 117 5.28 3.28 -17.51
CA ASP A 117 5.95 2.07 -17.96
C ASP A 117 4.96 0.92 -18.15
N THR A 118 5.29 0.05 -19.09
CA THR A 118 4.47 -1.13 -19.41
C THR A 118 4.30 -2.02 -18.19
N THR A 119 3.05 -2.22 -17.79
CA THR A 119 2.68 -3.15 -16.72
C THR A 119 2.69 -4.60 -17.24
N ASN A 120 3.20 -5.52 -16.40
CA ASN A 120 3.22 -6.96 -16.70
C ASN A 120 3.26 -7.77 -15.39
N PRO A 121 2.14 -7.85 -14.66
CA PRO A 121 2.08 -8.51 -13.35
C PRO A 121 2.30 -10.02 -13.48
N LEU A 122 3.16 -10.58 -12.62
CA LEU A 122 3.50 -12.00 -12.61
C LEU A 122 2.66 -12.82 -11.63
N SER A 123 2.11 -12.21 -10.59
CA SER A 123 1.30 -12.85 -9.56
C SER A 123 -0.20 -12.57 -9.72
N GLN A 124 -1.03 -13.42 -9.14
CA GLN A 124 -2.48 -13.21 -9.10
C GLN A 124 -2.84 -11.90 -8.37
N TYR A 125 -2.15 -11.61 -7.27
CA TYR A 125 -2.31 -10.33 -6.57
C TYR A 125 -2.06 -9.14 -7.50
N GLY A 126 -0.90 -9.12 -8.17
CA GLY A 126 -0.55 -8.04 -9.10
C GLY A 126 -1.55 -7.89 -10.25
N LYS A 127 -2.00 -9.01 -10.85
CA LYS A 127 -3.02 -9.02 -11.91
C LYS A 127 -4.33 -8.39 -11.46
N THR A 128 -4.83 -8.76 -10.28
CA THR A 128 -6.09 -8.22 -9.76
C THR A 128 -5.98 -6.74 -9.38
N LYS A 129 -4.81 -6.30 -8.88
CA LYS A 129 -4.57 -4.88 -8.60
C LYS A 129 -4.50 -4.05 -9.88
N LEU A 130 -3.86 -4.56 -10.95
CA LEU A 130 -3.83 -3.90 -12.25
C LEU A 130 -5.23 -3.80 -12.87
N LEU A 131 -6.02 -4.88 -12.85
CA LEU A 131 -7.41 -4.83 -13.31
C LEU A 131 -8.24 -3.78 -12.54
N GLY A 132 -7.98 -3.62 -11.25
CA GLY A 132 -8.58 -2.55 -10.45
C GLY A 132 -8.17 -1.15 -10.95
N GLU A 133 -6.89 -0.91 -11.29
CA GLU A 133 -6.44 0.35 -11.90
C GLU A 133 -7.17 0.65 -13.22
N GLU A 134 -7.27 -0.37 -14.09
CA GLU A 134 -7.92 -0.25 -15.40
C GLU A 134 -9.41 0.09 -15.25
N LEU A 135 -10.11 -0.55 -14.30
CA LEU A 135 -11.50 -0.22 -13.99
C LEU A 135 -11.66 1.20 -13.47
N VAL A 136 -10.80 1.64 -12.55
CA VAL A 136 -10.83 3.02 -12.03
C VAL A 136 -10.66 4.01 -13.18
N LYS A 137 -9.65 3.81 -14.05
CA LYS A 137 -9.39 4.67 -15.23
C LYS A 137 -10.55 4.69 -16.23
N SER A 138 -11.21 3.56 -16.43
CA SER A 138 -12.32 3.45 -17.40
C SER A 138 -13.63 4.06 -16.88
N ILE A 139 -13.84 4.07 -15.56
CA ILE A 139 -15.09 4.50 -14.94
C ILE A 139 -15.04 5.98 -14.54
N LEU A 140 -13.91 6.46 -14.04
CA LEU A 140 -13.77 7.76 -13.39
C LEU A 140 -12.78 8.68 -14.11
N GLU A 141 -13.08 9.98 -14.09
CA GLU A 141 -12.13 11.04 -14.46
C GLU A 141 -11.41 11.61 -13.22
N LYS A 142 -12.11 11.64 -12.07
CA LYS A 142 -11.62 12.20 -10.80
C LYS A 142 -11.01 11.11 -9.93
N TYR A 143 -9.80 10.64 -10.28
CA TYR A 143 -9.13 9.58 -9.53
C TYR A 143 -7.66 9.87 -9.25
N PHE A 144 -7.17 9.30 -8.15
CA PHE A 144 -5.76 9.14 -7.85
C PHE A 144 -5.48 7.63 -7.70
N ILE A 145 -4.64 7.08 -8.55
CA ILE A 145 -4.08 5.74 -8.38
C ILE A 145 -2.71 5.90 -7.74
N VAL A 146 -2.53 5.30 -6.57
CA VAL A 146 -1.31 5.43 -5.77
C VAL A 146 -0.65 4.07 -5.63
N ARG A 147 0.45 3.85 -6.35
CA ARG A 147 1.26 2.63 -6.27
C ARG A 147 2.28 2.78 -5.14
N ILE A 148 2.27 1.82 -4.23
CA ILE A 148 3.12 1.77 -3.04
C ILE A 148 3.87 0.44 -2.97
N THR A 149 4.96 0.38 -2.20
CA THR A 149 5.74 -0.84 -1.99
C THR A 149 6.07 -1.05 -0.52
N TRP A 150 6.26 -2.31 -0.10
CA TRP A 150 6.89 -2.70 1.17
C TRP A 150 6.34 -1.93 2.40
N VAL A 151 5.02 -1.92 2.49
CA VAL A 151 4.30 -1.08 3.46
C VAL A 151 4.46 -1.59 4.89
N PHE A 152 4.75 -0.68 5.80
CA PHE A 152 4.72 -0.92 7.24
C PHE A 152 4.02 0.23 7.98
N GLY A 153 3.32 -0.11 9.06
CA GLY A 153 2.57 0.80 9.91
C GLY A 153 2.30 0.16 11.27
N VAL A 154 1.90 0.96 12.24
CA VAL A 154 1.70 0.48 13.63
C VAL A 154 0.53 -0.49 13.76
N ASN A 155 -0.52 -0.30 12.95
CA ASN A 155 -1.67 -1.17 12.97
C ASN A 155 -1.45 -2.43 12.08
N GLY A 156 -1.91 -3.59 12.55
CA GLY A 156 -1.80 -4.86 11.81
C GLY A 156 -0.39 -5.48 11.80
N ASN A 157 -0.19 -6.47 10.93
CA ASN A 157 1.05 -7.21 10.80
C ASN A 157 1.88 -6.70 9.62
N ASN A 158 3.21 -6.71 9.75
CA ASN A 158 4.13 -6.34 8.70
C ASN A 158 5.51 -7.00 8.86
N PHE A 159 6.39 -6.73 7.88
CA PHE A 159 7.73 -7.28 7.87
C PHE A 159 8.55 -6.84 9.09
N VAL A 160 8.48 -5.57 9.50
CA VAL A 160 9.25 -5.05 10.65
C VAL A 160 8.87 -5.77 11.93
N LYS A 161 7.57 -5.92 12.23
CA LYS A 161 7.08 -6.69 13.40
C LYS A 161 7.54 -8.14 13.37
N THR A 162 7.57 -8.75 12.16
CA THR A 162 8.07 -10.11 12.00
C THR A 162 9.55 -10.18 12.31
N MET A 163 10.36 -9.24 11.83
CA MET A 163 11.81 -9.19 12.13
C MET A 163 12.05 -8.94 13.61
N LEU A 164 11.34 -8.03 14.24
CA LEU A 164 11.45 -7.79 15.69
C LEU A 164 11.20 -9.05 16.51
N ARG A 165 10.18 -9.84 16.16
CA ARG A 165 9.91 -11.12 16.83
C ARG A 165 11.03 -12.14 16.57
N LEU A 166 11.40 -12.34 15.31
CA LEU A 166 12.44 -13.33 14.95
C LEU A 166 13.80 -12.98 15.52
N GLY A 167 14.15 -11.69 15.59
CA GLY A 167 15.39 -11.22 16.18
C GLY A 167 15.52 -11.46 17.68
N LYS A 168 14.37 -11.56 18.40
CA LYS A 168 14.34 -11.97 19.80
C LYS A 168 14.48 -13.48 19.99
N GLU A 169 14.01 -14.27 19.02
CA GLU A 169 13.86 -15.73 19.16
C GLU A 169 15.03 -16.52 18.56
N ARG A 170 15.88 -15.89 17.72
CA ARG A 170 16.88 -16.62 16.92
C ARG A 170 18.25 -15.91 16.89
N ASP A 171 19.31 -16.69 16.86
CA ASP A 171 20.69 -16.18 16.71
C ASP A 171 21.00 -15.78 15.26
N SER A 172 20.32 -16.38 14.29
CA SER A 172 20.43 -16.02 12.87
C SER A 172 19.14 -16.26 12.10
N ILE A 173 18.95 -15.49 11.03
CA ILE A 173 17.84 -15.63 10.09
C ILE A 173 18.34 -15.53 8.65
N ASN A 174 17.65 -16.21 7.72
CA ASN A 174 17.89 -16.11 6.29
C ASN A 174 16.92 -15.09 5.68
N VAL A 175 17.43 -14.09 4.98
CA VAL A 175 16.61 -13.05 4.34
C VAL A 175 17.08 -12.81 2.91
N VAL A 176 16.12 -12.66 2.01
CA VAL A 176 16.37 -12.43 0.58
C VAL A 176 17.11 -11.11 0.37
N ALA A 177 18.21 -11.14 -0.40
CA ALA A 177 19.10 -10.02 -0.64
C ALA A 177 19.09 -9.52 -2.09
N ASP A 178 18.40 -10.19 -3.01
CA ASP A 178 18.32 -9.88 -4.44
C ASP A 178 16.95 -9.33 -4.88
N GLN A 179 16.13 -8.89 -3.92
CA GLN A 179 14.92 -8.11 -4.16
C GLN A 179 15.12 -6.70 -3.60
N TYR A 180 14.91 -5.69 -4.44
CA TYR A 180 15.19 -4.27 -4.11
C TYR A 180 13.94 -3.41 -4.20
N GLY A 181 13.72 -2.58 -3.20
CA GLY A 181 12.57 -1.68 -3.13
C GLY A 181 12.74 -0.59 -2.09
N SER A 182 11.68 0.15 -1.84
CA SER A 182 11.62 1.20 -0.82
C SER A 182 10.65 0.80 0.27
N PRO A 183 11.10 0.49 1.49
CA PRO A 183 10.18 0.36 2.63
C PRO A 183 9.38 1.64 2.81
N THR A 184 8.07 1.53 2.99
CA THR A 184 7.18 2.68 2.97
C THR A 184 6.27 2.73 4.20
N TYR A 185 6.44 3.78 5.00
CA TYR A 185 5.72 4.00 6.25
C TYR A 185 4.34 4.61 5.99
N THR A 186 3.29 3.99 6.50
CA THR A 186 1.91 4.45 6.29
C THR A 186 1.63 5.82 6.88
N ALA A 187 2.28 6.17 8.01
CA ALA A 187 2.16 7.49 8.61
C ALA A 187 2.81 8.62 7.78
N ASP A 188 3.69 8.28 6.81
CA ASP A 188 4.21 9.23 5.83
C ASP A 188 3.32 9.33 4.59
N ILE A 189 2.72 8.21 4.14
CA ILE A 189 1.78 8.20 3.00
C ILE A 189 0.51 8.98 3.35
N ALA A 190 -0.05 8.75 4.52
CA ALA A 190 -1.38 9.23 4.88
C ALA A 190 -1.55 10.76 4.80
N PRO A 191 -0.62 11.61 5.30
CA PRO A 191 -0.70 13.06 5.12
C PRO A 191 -0.66 13.49 3.66
N LEU A 192 0.16 12.82 2.82
CA LEU A 192 0.25 13.10 1.39
C LEU A 192 -1.07 12.78 0.68
N LEU A 193 -1.73 11.65 0.98
CA LEU A 193 -3.06 11.35 0.44
C LEU A 193 -4.08 12.43 0.82
N CYS A 194 -4.03 12.93 2.07
CA CYS A 194 -4.89 14.04 2.49
C CYS A 194 -4.62 15.31 1.69
N ASP A 195 -3.37 15.59 1.31
CA ASP A 195 -3.03 16.76 0.49
C ASP A 195 -3.44 16.54 -0.98
N MET A 196 -3.28 15.34 -1.52
CA MET A 196 -3.70 14.99 -2.88
C MET A 196 -5.20 15.22 -3.10
N ILE A 197 -6.05 14.78 -2.19
CA ILE A 197 -7.51 14.91 -2.32
C ILE A 197 -8.00 16.36 -2.29
N MET A 198 -7.19 17.29 -1.78
CA MET A 198 -7.49 18.73 -1.80
C MET A 198 -7.24 19.38 -3.17
N THR A 199 -6.72 18.63 -4.13
CA THR A 199 -6.36 19.08 -5.48
C THR A 199 -7.20 18.38 -6.53
N ASP A 200 -7.10 18.86 -7.78
CA ASP A 200 -7.63 18.19 -8.97
C ASP A 200 -6.52 17.64 -9.88
N LYS A 201 -5.34 17.35 -9.29
CA LYS A 201 -4.18 16.78 -9.97
C LYS A 201 -4.35 15.26 -10.12
N TYR A 202 -5.41 14.86 -10.82
CA TYR A 202 -5.77 13.45 -11.01
C TYR A 202 -4.71 12.68 -11.80
N GLY A 203 -4.66 11.37 -11.63
CA GLY A 203 -3.76 10.48 -12.36
C GLY A 203 -3.15 9.36 -11.51
N THR A 204 -2.14 8.72 -12.08
CA THR A 204 -1.39 7.64 -11.42
C THR A 204 -0.09 8.21 -10.84
N TYR A 205 0.24 7.79 -9.63
CA TYR A 205 1.41 8.24 -8.86
C TYR A 205 2.12 7.07 -8.20
N HIS A 206 3.43 7.15 -8.09
CA HIS A 206 4.24 6.30 -7.24
C HIS A 206 4.55 7.04 -5.94
N VAL A 207 4.25 6.40 -4.81
CA VAL A 207 4.41 7.00 -3.47
C VAL A 207 5.13 6.00 -2.57
N THR A 208 6.41 6.23 -2.34
CA THR A 208 7.26 5.44 -1.44
C THR A 208 8.18 6.37 -0.65
N ASN A 209 8.66 5.93 0.50
CA ASN A 209 9.76 6.64 1.14
C ASN A 209 11.00 6.66 0.21
N GLU A 210 11.88 7.64 0.39
CA GLU A 210 13.13 7.75 -0.35
C GLU A 210 14.15 6.69 0.11
N GLY A 211 15.10 6.38 -0.79
CA GLY A 211 16.12 5.35 -0.57
C GLY A 211 15.66 3.97 -1.02
N ILE A 212 16.63 3.13 -1.31
CA ILE A 212 16.46 1.75 -1.79
C ILE A 212 17.25 0.83 -0.88
N CYS A 213 16.71 -0.35 -0.61
CA CYS A 213 17.41 -1.44 0.05
C CYS A 213 16.86 -2.80 -0.40
N SER A 214 17.60 -3.87 -0.09
CA SER A 214 17.09 -5.23 -0.12
C SER A 214 16.32 -5.57 1.18
N TRP A 215 15.59 -6.68 1.19
CA TRP A 215 14.97 -7.16 2.44
C TRP A 215 16.01 -7.52 3.51
N ALA A 216 17.19 -8.04 3.11
CA ALA A 216 18.27 -8.31 4.02
C ALA A 216 18.82 -7.03 4.66
N GLU A 217 19.14 -6.00 3.88
CA GLU A 217 19.60 -4.69 4.38
C GLU A 217 18.53 -4.01 5.26
N PHE A 218 17.25 -4.18 4.94
CA PHE A 218 16.16 -3.67 5.78
C PHE A 218 16.14 -4.38 7.14
N SER A 219 16.34 -5.71 7.16
CA SER A 219 16.41 -6.50 8.40
C SER A 219 17.62 -6.12 9.27
N GLU A 220 18.78 -5.93 8.65
CA GLU A 220 20.01 -5.50 9.34
C GLU A 220 19.81 -4.13 10.01
N GLU A 221 19.19 -3.19 9.32
CA GLU A 221 18.91 -1.86 9.88
C GLU A 221 17.88 -1.92 11.02
N ILE A 222 16.84 -2.77 10.92
CA ILE A 222 15.90 -3.00 12.02
C ILE A 222 16.66 -3.50 13.25
N PHE A 223 17.51 -4.54 13.10
CA PHE A 223 18.25 -5.11 14.21
C PHE A 223 19.26 -4.14 14.81
N ARG A 224 19.96 -3.39 13.97
CA ARG A 224 20.88 -2.34 14.42
C ARG A 224 20.19 -1.30 15.31
N LEU A 225 19.02 -0.83 14.92
CA LEU A 225 18.27 0.21 15.65
C LEU A 225 17.73 -0.28 16.99
N VAL A 226 17.38 -1.56 17.10
CA VAL A 226 16.85 -2.12 18.35
C VAL A 226 17.93 -2.84 19.19
N GLY A 227 19.18 -2.85 18.73
CA GLY A 227 20.30 -3.45 19.46
C GLY A 227 20.32 -4.97 19.47
N TYR A 228 19.73 -5.64 18.45
CA TYR A 228 19.76 -7.09 18.32
C TYR A 228 21.08 -7.54 17.66
N THR A 229 21.62 -8.66 18.15
CA THR A 229 22.85 -9.29 17.63
C THR A 229 22.56 -10.41 16.64
N THR A 230 21.30 -10.66 16.32
CA THR A 230 20.84 -11.69 15.38
C THR A 230 21.49 -11.49 14.02
N LYS A 231 22.17 -12.51 13.52
CA LYS A 231 22.84 -12.47 12.22
C LYS A 231 21.84 -12.59 11.08
N VAL A 232 21.93 -11.71 10.09
CA VAL A 232 21.18 -11.81 8.83
C VAL A 232 22.07 -12.54 7.81
N ASN A 233 21.65 -13.74 7.37
CA ASN A 233 22.29 -14.46 6.28
C ASN A 233 21.58 -14.04 4.98
N HIS A 234 22.36 -13.51 4.03
CA HIS A 234 21.84 -13.12 2.73
C HIS A 234 21.63 -14.37 1.88
N ILE A 235 20.42 -14.54 1.38
CA ILE A 235 20.05 -15.62 0.46
C ILE A 235 19.44 -15.03 -0.82
N THR A 236 19.37 -15.82 -1.87
CA THR A 236 18.70 -15.42 -3.12
C THR A 236 17.20 -15.72 -3.08
N THR A 237 16.46 -15.15 -4.02
CA THR A 237 15.03 -15.45 -4.20
C THR A 237 14.78 -16.94 -4.44
N GLU A 238 15.68 -17.61 -5.19
CA GLU A 238 15.59 -19.03 -5.51
C GLU A 238 15.78 -19.93 -4.27
N GLU A 239 16.54 -19.45 -3.27
CA GLU A 239 16.73 -20.15 -1.99
C GLU A 239 15.57 -19.98 -1.01
N TYR A 240 14.63 -19.06 -1.33
CA TYR A 240 13.41 -18.82 -0.54
C TYR A 240 12.15 -18.97 -1.41
N PRO A 241 11.79 -20.19 -1.79
CA PRO A 241 10.65 -20.41 -2.69
C PRO A 241 9.34 -19.94 -2.04
N THR A 242 8.57 -19.14 -2.79
CA THR A 242 7.24 -18.66 -2.44
C THR A 242 6.25 -19.06 -3.54
N LYS A 243 4.94 -19.13 -3.22
CA LYS A 243 3.92 -19.48 -4.22
C LYS A 243 3.80 -18.39 -5.29
N ALA A 244 3.75 -17.14 -4.85
CA ALA A 244 3.72 -16.00 -5.76
C ALA A 244 5.13 -15.63 -6.23
N VAL A 245 5.27 -15.32 -7.51
CA VAL A 245 6.49 -14.73 -8.04
C VAL A 245 6.64 -13.32 -7.48
N ARG A 246 7.73 -13.07 -6.75
CA ARG A 246 8.03 -11.78 -6.17
C ARG A 246 8.91 -10.94 -7.09
N PRO A 247 8.63 -9.64 -7.25
CA PRO A 247 9.48 -8.77 -8.06
C PRO A 247 10.89 -8.65 -7.45
N LYS A 248 11.94 -8.84 -8.27
CA LYS A 248 13.32 -8.53 -7.88
C LYS A 248 13.58 -7.03 -7.90
N ASN A 249 12.80 -6.27 -8.68
CA ASN A 249 12.87 -4.82 -8.79
C ASN A 249 11.52 -4.19 -8.46
N SER A 250 11.46 -3.50 -7.32
CA SER A 250 10.32 -2.69 -6.84
C SER A 250 10.69 -1.21 -6.71
N ARG A 251 11.66 -0.75 -7.51
CA ARG A 251 12.08 0.66 -7.52
C ARG A 251 11.07 1.48 -8.30
N LEU A 252 10.38 2.39 -7.64
CA LEU A 252 9.37 3.27 -8.24
C LEU A 252 9.91 4.71 -8.33
N SER A 253 9.89 5.30 -9.52
CA SER A 253 10.19 6.72 -9.74
C SER A 253 9.11 7.60 -9.13
N LYS A 254 9.51 8.68 -8.49
CA LYS A 254 8.63 9.72 -7.92
C LYS A 254 8.63 11.02 -8.72
N GLU A 255 9.19 11.01 -9.94
CA GLU A 255 9.28 12.22 -10.75
C GLU A 255 7.91 12.82 -11.04
N LYS A 256 6.93 12.00 -11.43
CA LYS A 256 5.55 12.44 -11.65
C LYS A 256 4.92 13.11 -10.43
N LEU A 257 5.23 12.62 -9.22
CA LEU A 257 4.74 13.19 -7.97
C LEU A 257 5.26 14.63 -7.81
N ILE A 258 6.56 14.84 -8.08
CA ILE A 258 7.24 16.14 -7.96
C ILE A 258 6.78 17.11 -9.06
N GLU A 259 6.71 16.66 -10.32
CA GLU A 259 6.22 17.46 -11.45
C GLU A 259 4.81 18.01 -11.20
N CYS A 260 3.98 17.24 -10.51
CA CYS A 260 2.66 17.68 -10.08
C CYS A 260 2.67 18.55 -8.82
N GLY A 261 3.86 18.89 -8.27
CA GLY A 261 4.02 19.78 -7.13
C GLY A 261 3.63 19.17 -5.79
N PHE A 262 3.70 17.84 -5.68
CA PHE A 262 3.67 17.15 -4.40
C PHE A 262 5.10 16.98 -3.86
N TYR A 263 5.24 16.58 -2.60
CA TYR A 263 6.54 16.40 -1.95
C TYR A 263 6.96 14.92 -1.89
N LYS A 264 8.28 14.69 -1.89
CA LYS A 264 8.86 13.38 -1.61
C LYS A 264 8.70 13.03 -0.13
N LEU A 265 8.45 11.76 0.16
CA LEU A 265 8.44 11.28 1.53
C LEU A 265 9.88 11.23 2.09
N PRO A 266 10.06 11.25 3.43
CA PRO A 266 11.37 11.09 4.05
C PRO A 266 12.10 9.81 3.62
N ASN A 267 13.40 9.71 3.95
CA ASN A 267 14.15 8.46 3.74
C ASN A 267 13.57 7.33 4.60
N TRP A 268 13.54 6.09 4.08
CA TRP A 268 13.01 4.93 4.78
C TRP A 268 13.70 4.65 6.13
N LYS A 269 14.99 5.02 6.30
CA LYS A 269 15.70 4.87 7.58
C LYS A 269 15.14 5.82 8.63
N ASP A 270 14.86 7.06 8.27
CA ASP A 270 14.18 8.02 9.16
C ASP A 270 12.75 7.53 9.50
N ALA A 271 12.01 7.06 8.49
CA ALA A 271 10.69 6.49 8.66
C ALA A 271 10.71 5.28 9.62
N LEU A 272 11.71 4.40 9.50
CA LEU A 272 11.87 3.25 10.40
C LEU A 272 12.15 3.66 11.84
N VAL A 273 12.98 4.68 12.07
CA VAL A 273 13.24 5.21 13.44
C VAL A 273 11.93 5.70 14.06
N ARG A 274 11.18 6.55 13.34
CA ARG A 274 9.89 7.08 13.83
C ARG A 274 8.86 5.98 14.09
N TYR A 275 8.80 4.97 13.22
CA TYR A 275 7.95 3.82 13.41
C TYR A 275 8.30 3.01 14.66
N LEU A 276 9.58 2.74 14.90
CA LEU A 276 10.03 2.01 16.08
C LEU A 276 9.76 2.78 17.38
N ASP A 277 9.87 4.11 17.35
CA ASP A 277 9.52 4.95 18.49
C ASP A 277 8.00 5.00 18.73
N GLU A 278 7.19 5.03 17.67
CA GLU A 278 5.72 4.95 17.79
C GLU A 278 5.28 3.60 18.37
N LEU A 279 5.88 2.48 17.93
CA LEU A 279 5.57 1.15 18.50
C LEU A 279 5.83 1.05 19.99
N LYS A 280 6.93 1.63 20.50
CA LYS A 280 7.24 1.64 21.94
C LYS A 280 6.21 2.42 22.77
N ASN A 281 5.56 3.42 22.18
CA ASN A 281 4.57 4.25 22.86
C ASN A 281 3.16 3.64 22.84
N GLU A 282 2.93 2.59 22.04
CA GLU A 282 1.66 1.85 22.00
C GLU A 282 1.65 0.58 22.86
N GLU A 283 2.84 0.10 23.33
CA GLU A 283 3.00 -0.98 24.32
C GLU A 283 2.85 -0.45 25.77
#